data_3723cf9a9446c9f392ec31e3f3aacfe3
#
_entry.id   3723cf9a9446c9f392ec31e3f3aacfe3
#
_cell.length_a   1.000
_cell.length_b   1.000
_cell.length_c   1.000
_cell.angle_alpha   90.00
_cell.angle_beta   90.00
_cell.angle_gamma   90.00
#
_symmetry.space_group_name_H-M   'P 1'
#
loop_
_entity.id
_entity.type
_entity.pdbx_description
1 polymer ?
#
loop_
_entity_poly.entity_id
_entity_poly.type
_entity_poly.pdbx_seq_one_letter_code
_entity_poly.pdbx_strand_id
1 'polypeptide(L)'
;MQPERRRPGAGFTALHLVQPVDGGVARVVLDLVGAQRDAGVRVAVACPVEGPLAAAAARLGAEVHGWRATRDPGPGLIREIGQAARVVRRVRPDLVHAHSAKAGLAGRLAVRGRVPTVFQPHAWSFEAVGGVTGRLAGHWERWAVRWTDRVVCVSDAERRTGERAGIRAPWSVVHNGVDAGRFGSADGPSGPADLTDTTAARAALPPLAALPPDTPVVVCVGRLCRQKGQDILLRAWRQVLLQLPRARLVLVGDGPDAAALRAAAPPSVLFAGAVPDTAPWYRAADLVVLPSRWEGMAVAPLEAMASGRTVVLSDVDGARESLPPGREALCLVPPEDPPALAAALGTLLRDAPLREAIGRQGHQHVLSTYDVRQTARAIADVYREVASVPRPERREPIPQ
;
A
#
# COMPACT_ATOMS: atom_id res chain seq x y z
N MET A 1 -19.61 0.65 39.61
CA MET A 1 -19.78 1.60 38.48
C MET A 1 -18.74 1.23 37.45
N GLN A 2 -19.13 0.53 36.36
CA GLN A 2 -18.19 0.19 35.28
C GLN A 2 -17.78 1.50 34.58
N PRO A 3 -16.47 1.73 34.29
CA PRO A 3 -16.08 2.92 33.56
C PRO A 3 -16.72 2.88 32.18
N GLU A 4 -17.45 3.93 31.83
CA GLU A 4 -18.04 4.12 30.52
C GLU A 4 -16.96 3.97 29.45
N ARG A 5 -17.13 3.00 28.56
CA ARG A 5 -16.17 2.66 27.53
C ARG A 5 -16.18 3.74 26.46
N ARG A 6 -15.06 4.39 26.25
CA ARG A 6 -14.91 5.40 25.21
C ARG A 6 -15.04 4.73 23.84
N ARG A 7 -16.11 5.07 23.11
CA ARG A 7 -16.31 4.71 21.70
C ARG A 7 -15.36 5.55 20.84
N PRO A 8 -14.86 5.02 19.69
CA PRO A 8 -14.14 5.85 18.73
C PRO A 8 -15.01 7.05 18.32
N GLY A 9 -14.51 8.25 18.63
CA GLY A 9 -15.18 9.51 18.47
C GLY A 9 -14.50 10.56 19.35
N ALA A 10 -15.17 11.64 19.71
CA ALA A 10 -14.59 12.68 20.56
C ALA A 10 -14.02 12.09 21.87
N GLY A 11 -12.73 12.26 22.10
CA GLY A 11 -11.99 11.76 23.26
C GLY A 11 -11.33 10.40 23.10
N PHE A 12 -11.51 9.67 21.99
CA PHE A 12 -10.74 8.46 21.67
C PHE A 12 -9.40 8.83 21.05
N THR A 13 -8.32 8.16 21.46
CA THR A 13 -6.96 8.39 20.98
C THR A 13 -6.43 7.16 20.29
N ALA A 14 -6.16 7.25 18.97
CA ALA A 14 -5.49 6.22 18.19
C ALA A 14 -4.01 6.59 17.98
N LEU A 15 -3.10 5.62 18.19
CA LEU A 15 -1.69 5.76 17.87
C LEU A 15 -1.35 4.85 16.70
N HIS A 16 -1.01 5.43 15.57
CA HIS A 16 -0.42 4.71 14.44
C HIS A 16 1.09 4.59 14.62
N LEU A 17 1.61 3.37 14.62
CA LEU A 17 3.03 3.08 14.59
C LEU A 17 3.41 2.63 13.19
N VAL A 18 4.27 3.37 12.50
CA VAL A 18 4.53 3.21 11.06
C VAL A 18 6.02 3.34 10.77
N GLN A 19 6.59 2.33 10.10
CA GLN A 19 8.00 2.42 9.68
C GLN A 19 8.12 2.88 8.23
N PRO A 20 7.37 2.36 7.23
CA PRO A 20 7.45 2.90 5.89
C PRO A 20 6.96 4.35 5.87
N VAL A 21 7.84 5.26 5.46
CA VAL A 21 7.54 6.71 5.41
C VAL A 21 7.06 7.17 4.02
N ASP A 22 7.04 6.25 3.07
CA ASP A 22 6.67 6.43 1.67
C ASP A 22 5.85 5.26 1.12
N GLY A 23 5.38 5.40 -0.12
CA GLY A 23 4.66 4.35 -0.84
C GLY A 23 3.26 4.05 -0.29
N GLY A 24 2.74 2.87 -0.64
CA GLY A 24 1.33 2.50 -0.39
C GLY A 24 0.95 2.49 1.09
N VAL A 25 1.82 1.98 1.98
CA VAL A 25 1.53 1.95 3.43
C VAL A 25 1.40 3.35 4.01
N ALA A 26 2.32 4.25 3.66
CA ALA A 26 2.25 5.65 4.11
C ALA A 26 0.97 6.33 3.60
N ARG A 27 0.55 6.04 2.36
CA ARG A 27 -0.69 6.55 1.80
C ARG A 27 -1.91 6.07 2.56
N VAL A 28 -2.03 4.77 2.80
CA VAL A 28 -3.12 4.19 3.60
C VAL A 28 -3.19 4.82 4.99
N VAL A 29 -2.06 5.02 5.65
CA VAL A 29 -2.02 5.67 6.96
C VAL A 29 -2.51 7.11 6.89
N LEU A 30 -2.10 7.89 5.87
CA LEU A 30 -2.56 9.27 5.71
C LEU A 30 -4.07 9.36 5.46
N ASP A 31 -4.61 8.47 4.66
CA ASP A 31 -6.04 8.40 4.39
C ASP A 31 -6.84 8.06 5.68
N LEU A 32 -6.33 7.12 6.49
CA LEU A 32 -6.91 6.81 7.80
C LEU A 32 -6.81 7.99 8.78
N VAL A 33 -5.66 8.67 8.83
CA VAL A 33 -5.46 9.86 9.68
C VAL A 33 -6.48 10.95 9.32
N GLY A 34 -6.64 11.26 8.04
CA GLY A 34 -7.63 12.24 7.58
C GLY A 34 -9.05 11.88 8.05
N ALA A 35 -9.51 10.69 7.70
CA ALA A 35 -10.85 10.23 8.06
C ALA A 35 -11.10 10.17 9.58
N GLN A 36 -10.10 9.77 10.37
CA GLN A 36 -10.21 9.72 11.83
C GLN A 36 -10.26 11.12 12.46
N ARG A 37 -9.48 12.06 11.93
CA ARG A 37 -9.52 13.46 12.36
C ARG A 37 -10.88 14.09 12.06
N ASP A 38 -11.43 13.84 10.88
CA ASP A 38 -12.78 14.30 10.49
C ASP A 38 -13.86 13.69 11.40
N ALA A 39 -13.65 12.47 11.88
CA ALA A 39 -14.53 11.81 12.86
C ALA A 39 -14.29 12.25 14.33
N GLY A 40 -13.42 13.25 14.58
CA GLY A 40 -13.14 13.77 15.92
C GLY A 40 -12.22 12.88 16.78
N VAL A 41 -11.55 11.89 16.20
CA VAL A 41 -10.57 11.05 16.88
C VAL A 41 -9.26 11.84 17.08
N ARG A 42 -8.68 11.77 18.27
CA ARG A 42 -7.31 12.24 18.50
C ARG A 42 -6.33 11.25 17.88
N VAL A 43 -5.58 11.68 16.88
CA VAL A 43 -4.65 10.81 16.15
C VAL A 43 -3.22 11.19 16.46
N ALA A 44 -2.43 10.20 16.87
CA ALA A 44 -0.98 10.30 16.98
C ALA A 44 -0.32 9.37 15.95
N VAL A 45 0.78 9.82 15.35
CA VAL A 45 1.58 9.01 14.41
C VAL A 45 3.02 8.95 14.89
N ALA A 46 3.52 7.75 15.16
CA ALA A 46 4.92 7.50 15.47
C ALA A 46 5.61 6.91 14.24
N CYS A 47 6.54 7.65 13.66
CA CYS A 47 7.28 7.26 12.46
C CYS A 47 8.67 7.89 12.43
N PRO A 48 9.59 7.44 11.55
CA PRO A 48 10.79 8.20 11.21
C PRO A 48 10.41 9.60 10.73
N VAL A 49 11.10 10.63 11.23
CA VAL A 49 10.78 12.03 10.89
C VAL A 49 11.36 12.43 9.53
N GLU A 50 12.34 11.66 9.07
CA GLU A 50 12.90 11.78 7.72
C GLU A 50 11.94 11.14 6.71
N GLY A 51 11.41 11.93 5.78
CA GLY A 51 10.48 11.45 4.75
C GLY A 51 9.12 12.13 4.78
N PRO A 52 8.27 11.87 3.77
CA PRO A 52 7.06 12.64 3.54
C PRO A 52 5.93 12.37 4.55
N LEU A 53 5.87 11.18 5.18
CA LEU A 53 4.77 10.78 6.06
C LEU A 53 4.59 11.73 7.25
N ALA A 54 5.67 12.05 7.96
CA ALA A 54 5.62 12.88 9.17
C ALA A 54 5.02 14.27 8.89
N ALA A 55 5.54 14.95 7.86
CA ALA A 55 5.05 16.27 7.47
C ALA A 55 3.61 16.23 6.97
N ALA A 56 3.23 15.18 6.20
CA ALA A 56 1.87 15.03 5.70
C ALA A 56 0.87 14.73 6.81
N ALA A 57 1.19 13.86 7.76
CA ALA A 57 0.36 13.56 8.92
C ALA A 57 0.14 14.81 9.81
N ALA A 58 1.19 15.60 10.01
CA ALA A 58 1.09 16.86 10.76
C ALA A 58 0.14 17.87 10.07
N ARG A 59 0.20 17.97 8.73
CA ARG A 59 -0.75 18.84 7.97
C ARG A 59 -2.20 18.38 8.12
N LEU A 60 -2.45 17.09 8.29
CA LEU A 60 -3.78 16.53 8.57
C LEU A 60 -4.18 16.69 10.06
N GLY A 61 -3.37 17.33 10.88
CA GLY A 61 -3.66 17.59 12.29
C GLY A 61 -3.35 16.43 13.23
N ALA A 62 -2.56 15.44 12.82
CA ALA A 62 -2.08 14.39 13.71
C ALA A 62 -0.92 14.88 14.60
N GLU A 63 -0.84 14.36 15.82
CA GLU A 63 0.31 14.55 16.72
C GLU A 63 1.46 13.63 16.27
N VAL A 64 2.55 14.18 15.75
CA VAL A 64 3.67 13.39 15.22
C VAL A 64 4.76 13.18 16.26
N HIS A 65 5.18 11.95 16.44
CA HIS A 65 6.25 11.52 17.33
C HIS A 65 7.39 10.87 16.54
N GLY A 66 8.61 11.35 16.73
CA GLY A 66 9.80 10.74 16.13
C GLY A 66 10.05 9.33 16.67
N TRP A 67 10.07 8.36 15.77
CA TRP A 67 10.45 6.98 16.04
C TRP A 67 11.51 6.54 15.03
N ARG A 68 12.77 6.50 15.46
CA ARG A 68 13.92 6.21 14.59
C ARG A 68 14.01 4.70 14.30
N ALA A 69 13.06 4.19 13.55
CA ALA A 69 13.04 2.79 13.13
C ALA A 69 13.66 2.63 11.75
N THR A 70 14.55 1.67 11.63
CA THR A 70 15.06 1.21 10.33
C THR A 70 14.08 0.23 9.70
N ARG A 71 14.18 0.00 8.38
CA ARG A 71 13.26 -0.89 7.68
C ARG A 71 13.43 -2.34 8.14
N ASP A 72 14.67 -2.81 8.16
CA ASP A 72 14.98 -4.19 8.53
C ASP A 72 15.30 -4.32 10.03
N PRO A 73 14.99 -5.47 10.66
CA PRO A 73 15.45 -5.76 12.02
C PRO A 73 16.99 -5.76 12.07
N GLY A 74 17.54 -5.07 13.05
CA GLY A 74 18.98 -4.95 13.22
C GLY A 74 19.37 -4.67 14.67
N PRO A 75 20.65 -4.37 14.96
CA PRO A 75 21.14 -4.12 16.33
C PRO A 75 20.41 -3.00 17.06
N GLY A 76 19.80 -2.06 16.34
CA GLY A 76 19.00 -0.97 16.89
C GLY A 76 17.63 -1.36 17.43
N LEU A 77 17.15 -2.59 17.20
CA LEU A 77 15.78 -3.01 17.51
C LEU A 77 15.40 -2.76 18.98
N ILE A 78 16.28 -3.04 19.95
CA ILE A 78 16.00 -2.81 21.37
C ILE A 78 15.74 -1.33 21.65
N ARG A 79 16.52 -0.44 21.03
CA ARG A 79 16.34 1.02 21.14
C ARG A 79 15.03 1.46 20.51
N GLU A 80 14.68 0.90 19.36
CA GLU A 80 13.42 1.19 18.64
C GLU A 80 12.21 0.76 19.47
N ILE A 81 12.24 -0.43 20.09
CA ILE A 81 11.21 -0.89 21.03
C ILE A 81 11.09 0.06 22.23
N GLY A 82 12.22 0.47 22.82
CA GLY A 82 12.24 1.44 23.92
C GLY A 82 11.68 2.81 23.53
N GLN A 83 11.92 3.26 22.30
CA GLN A 83 11.34 4.50 21.76
C GLN A 83 9.82 4.36 21.57
N ALA A 84 9.35 3.28 20.94
CA ALA A 84 7.93 2.99 20.79
C ALA A 84 7.21 2.94 22.15
N ALA A 85 7.80 2.28 23.14
CA ALA A 85 7.25 2.22 24.50
C ALA A 85 7.17 3.62 25.17
N ARG A 86 8.15 4.49 24.93
CA ARG A 86 8.11 5.89 25.42
C ARG A 86 6.99 6.69 24.76
N VAL A 87 6.80 6.54 23.45
CA VAL A 87 5.70 7.18 22.71
C VAL A 87 4.35 6.72 23.25
N VAL A 88 4.15 5.41 23.41
CA VAL A 88 2.91 4.85 23.99
C VAL A 88 2.62 5.44 25.39
N ARG A 89 3.63 5.53 26.26
CA ARG A 89 3.47 6.13 27.61
C ARG A 89 3.13 7.62 27.55
N ARG A 90 3.70 8.36 26.60
CA ARG A 90 3.46 9.81 26.42
C ARG A 90 2.08 10.10 25.87
N VAL A 91 1.68 9.39 24.81
CA VAL A 91 0.41 9.57 24.10
C VAL A 91 -0.75 9.02 24.94
N ARG A 92 -0.55 7.94 25.68
CA ARG A 92 -1.58 7.19 26.41
C ARG A 92 -2.76 6.82 25.51
N PRO A 93 -2.52 6.13 24.39
CA PRO A 93 -3.57 5.85 23.42
C PRO A 93 -4.55 4.82 23.96
N ASP A 94 -5.80 4.93 23.51
CA ASP A 94 -6.84 3.92 23.74
C ASP A 94 -6.60 2.68 22.85
N LEU A 95 -5.92 2.87 21.70
CA LEU A 95 -5.57 1.80 20.76
C LEU A 95 -4.25 2.10 20.03
N VAL A 96 -3.44 1.07 19.82
CA VAL A 96 -2.25 1.10 18.95
C VAL A 96 -2.57 0.36 17.66
N HIS A 97 -2.37 0.99 16.51
CA HIS A 97 -2.41 0.37 15.20
C HIS A 97 -1.01 0.32 14.60
N ALA A 98 -0.45 -0.87 14.51
CA ALA A 98 0.90 -1.11 13.99
C ALA A 98 0.84 -1.50 12.51
N HIS A 99 1.47 -0.71 11.65
CA HIS A 99 1.48 -0.90 10.20
C HIS A 99 2.82 -1.46 9.72
N SER A 100 2.79 -2.57 9.01
CA SER A 100 3.92 -3.33 8.49
C SER A 100 4.71 -4.14 9.52
N ALA A 101 5.58 -5.01 9.01
CA ALA A 101 6.35 -5.97 9.81
C ALA A 101 7.19 -5.33 10.92
N LYS A 102 7.90 -4.22 10.63
CA LYS A 102 8.77 -3.56 11.61
C LYS A 102 7.95 -2.91 12.74
N ALA A 103 6.88 -2.21 12.39
CA ALA A 103 6.00 -1.61 13.39
C ALA A 103 5.25 -2.69 14.19
N GLY A 104 4.84 -3.77 13.52
CA GLY A 104 4.27 -4.94 14.17
C GLY A 104 5.23 -5.61 15.17
N LEU A 105 6.52 -5.73 14.80
CA LEU A 105 7.54 -6.29 15.69
C LEU A 105 7.78 -5.37 16.91
N ALA A 106 8.16 -4.12 16.66
CA ALA A 106 8.53 -3.21 17.73
C ALA A 106 7.32 -2.79 18.59
N GLY A 107 6.17 -2.56 17.97
CA GLY A 107 4.95 -2.14 18.66
C GLY A 107 4.43 -3.22 19.60
N ARG A 108 4.28 -4.46 19.12
CA ARG A 108 3.80 -5.57 19.95
C ARG A 108 4.74 -5.87 21.13
N LEU A 109 6.06 -5.78 20.91
CA LEU A 109 7.05 -5.89 22.01
C LEU A 109 6.99 -4.71 22.99
N ALA A 110 6.74 -3.49 22.52
CA ALA A 110 6.61 -2.30 23.35
C ALA A 110 5.35 -2.33 24.23
N VAL A 111 4.23 -2.78 23.65
CA VAL A 111 2.91 -2.78 24.30
C VAL A 111 2.68 -4.03 25.14
N ARG A 112 3.10 -5.21 24.66
CA ARG A 112 2.91 -6.53 25.30
C ARG A 112 1.48 -6.73 25.84
N GLY A 113 0.48 -6.42 25.01
CA GLY A 113 -0.92 -6.57 25.35
C GLY A 113 -1.47 -5.58 26.40
N ARG A 114 -0.75 -4.53 26.79
CA ARG A 114 -1.23 -3.55 27.78
C ARG A 114 -2.18 -2.51 27.19
N VAL A 115 -2.15 -2.29 25.91
CA VAL A 115 -3.04 -1.40 25.15
C VAL A 115 -3.69 -2.21 24.05
N PRO A 116 -4.97 -1.99 23.70
CA PRO A 116 -5.60 -2.59 22.53
C PRO A 116 -4.72 -2.43 21.30
N THR A 117 -4.44 -3.54 20.61
CA THR A 117 -3.46 -3.53 19.50
C THR A 117 -4.06 -4.16 18.26
N VAL A 118 -4.15 -3.36 17.22
CA VAL A 118 -4.41 -3.79 15.83
C VAL A 118 -3.08 -3.92 15.11
N PHE A 119 -2.88 -5.01 14.39
CA PHE A 119 -1.73 -5.22 13.53
C PHE A 119 -2.18 -5.37 12.08
N GLN A 120 -1.59 -4.58 11.19
CA GLN A 120 -1.83 -4.61 9.75
C GLN A 120 -0.52 -4.89 9.01
N PRO A 121 -0.35 -6.11 8.44
CA PRO A 121 0.91 -6.54 7.84
C PRO A 121 1.28 -5.75 6.58
N HIS A 122 0.34 -5.48 5.68
CA HIS A 122 0.56 -4.92 4.34
C HIS A 122 1.53 -5.74 3.47
N ALA A 123 1.42 -7.01 3.48
CA ALA A 123 2.25 -8.13 3.05
C ALA A 123 3.06 -8.73 4.21
N TRP A 124 3.09 -10.06 4.26
CA TRP A 124 3.74 -10.76 5.36
C TRP A 124 5.28 -10.67 5.28
N SER A 125 5.90 -10.50 6.43
CA SER A 125 7.36 -10.41 6.53
C SER A 125 8.09 -11.66 6.04
N PHE A 126 7.50 -12.83 6.23
CA PHE A 126 8.08 -14.11 5.83
C PHE A 126 8.04 -14.35 4.31
N GLU A 127 7.24 -13.60 3.54
CA GLU A 127 7.25 -13.62 2.07
C GLU A 127 8.44 -12.82 1.51
N ALA A 128 8.87 -11.79 2.24
CA ALA A 128 9.96 -10.92 1.82
C ALA A 128 11.35 -11.59 1.95
N VAL A 129 11.46 -12.60 2.81
CA VAL A 129 12.73 -13.26 3.15
C VAL A 129 12.58 -14.77 3.06
N GLY A 130 13.60 -15.43 2.53
CA GLY A 130 13.62 -16.88 2.35
C GLY A 130 14.39 -17.60 3.47
N GLY A 131 14.45 -18.94 3.36
CA GLY A 131 15.29 -19.79 4.17
C GLY A 131 14.98 -19.72 5.68
N VAL A 132 16.03 -19.71 6.51
CA VAL A 132 15.91 -19.69 7.98
C VAL A 132 15.25 -18.41 8.47
N THR A 133 15.59 -17.27 7.88
CA THR A 133 15.00 -15.96 8.27
C THR A 133 13.50 -15.93 8.06
N GLY A 134 13.00 -16.48 6.96
CA GLY A 134 11.55 -16.59 6.70
C GLY A 134 10.85 -17.49 7.72
N ARG A 135 11.47 -18.62 8.10
CA ARG A 135 10.95 -19.48 9.18
C ARG A 135 10.88 -18.76 10.52
N LEU A 136 11.94 -18.02 10.88
CA LEU A 136 11.96 -17.22 12.11
C LEU A 136 10.89 -16.13 12.11
N ALA A 137 10.72 -15.43 10.99
CA ALA A 137 9.66 -14.43 10.83
C ALA A 137 8.27 -15.06 11.02
N GLY A 138 8.01 -16.23 10.41
CA GLY A 138 6.75 -16.96 10.62
C GLY A 138 6.55 -17.42 12.07
N HIS A 139 7.60 -17.88 12.75
CA HIS A 139 7.53 -18.23 14.19
C HIS A 139 7.22 -17.00 15.03
N TRP A 140 7.87 -15.87 14.73
CA TRP A 140 7.60 -14.61 15.41
C TRP A 140 6.11 -14.21 15.27
N GLU A 141 5.55 -14.24 14.07
CA GLU A 141 4.16 -13.84 13.83
C GLU A 141 3.17 -14.74 14.60
N ARG A 142 3.39 -16.07 14.60
CA ARG A 142 2.58 -17.01 15.38
C ARG A 142 2.67 -16.74 16.90
N TRP A 143 3.84 -16.36 17.38
CA TRP A 143 4.04 -16.09 18.80
C TRP A 143 3.50 -14.70 19.21
N ALA A 144 3.69 -13.69 18.40
CA ALA A 144 3.34 -12.30 18.69
C ALA A 144 1.83 -12.02 18.65
N VAL A 145 1.06 -12.91 18.05
CA VAL A 145 -0.42 -12.83 18.01
C VAL A 145 -1.03 -12.73 19.42
N ARG A 146 -0.39 -13.26 20.43
CA ARG A 146 -0.82 -13.17 21.84
C ARG A 146 -0.96 -11.73 22.37
N TRP A 147 -0.35 -10.78 21.68
CA TRP A 147 -0.38 -9.35 22.00
C TRP A 147 -1.16 -8.54 20.95
N THR A 148 -1.95 -9.23 20.14
CA THR A 148 -2.71 -8.62 19.04
C THR A 148 -4.19 -8.89 19.26
N ASP A 149 -4.98 -7.85 19.41
CA ASP A 149 -6.43 -7.99 19.59
C ASP A 149 -7.15 -8.19 18.26
N ARG A 150 -6.55 -7.70 17.16
CA ARG A 150 -7.05 -7.91 15.81
C ARG A 150 -5.91 -7.84 14.79
N VAL A 151 -5.85 -8.79 13.87
CA VAL A 151 -5.04 -8.69 12.65
C VAL A 151 -5.95 -8.24 11.52
N VAL A 152 -5.60 -7.12 10.90
CA VAL A 152 -6.31 -6.57 9.75
C VAL A 152 -5.51 -6.88 8.50
N CYS A 153 -6.04 -7.75 7.64
CA CYS A 153 -5.46 -8.03 6.33
C CYS A 153 -6.09 -7.12 5.26
N VAL A 154 -5.29 -6.73 4.28
CA VAL A 154 -5.74 -5.87 3.19
C VAL A 154 -6.38 -6.65 2.04
N SER A 155 -6.36 -7.99 2.12
CA SER A 155 -7.02 -8.91 1.18
C SER A 155 -7.36 -10.23 1.86
N ASP A 156 -8.31 -10.96 1.30
CA ASP A 156 -8.59 -12.33 1.71
C ASP A 156 -7.41 -13.27 1.42
N ALA A 157 -6.66 -13.02 0.35
CA ALA A 157 -5.46 -13.76 0.01
C ALA A 157 -4.39 -13.59 1.11
N GLU A 158 -4.12 -12.36 1.56
CA GLU A 158 -3.18 -12.09 2.66
C GLU A 158 -3.61 -12.79 3.96
N ARG A 159 -4.92 -12.79 4.28
CA ARG A 159 -5.45 -13.55 5.42
C ARG A 159 -5.18 -15.03 5.29
N ARG A 160 -5.52 -15.64 4.13
CA ARG A 160 -5.28 -17.08 3.87
C ARG A 160 -3.79 -17.43 3.93
N THR A 161 -2.92 -16.53 3.46
CA THR A 161 -1.46 -16.71 3.58
C THR A 161 -1.03 -16.73 5.05
N GLY A 162 -1.57 -15.84 5.90
CA GLY A 162 -1.36 -15.88 7.34
C GLY A 162 -1.87 -17.15 8.00
N GLU A 163 -3.08 -17.62 7.64
CA GLU A 163 -3.67 -18.86 8.16
C GLU A 163 -2.85 -20.09 7.75
N ARG A 164 -2.40 -20.17 6.49
CA ARG A 164 -1.51 -21.24 6.00
C ARG A 164 -0.16 -21.24 6.72
N ALA A 165 0.32 -20.08 7.11
CA ALA A 165 1.51 -19.95 7.95
C ALA A 165 1.28 -20.38 9.42
N GLY A 166 0.06 -20.77 9.80
CA GLY A 166 -0.31 -21.22 11.15
C GLY A 166 -0.53 -20.10 12.15
N ILE A 167 -0.76 -18.87 11.68
CA ILE A 167 -1.10 -17.74 12.54
C ILE A 167 -2.57 -17.87 12.93
N ARG A 168 -2.86 -17.95 14.24
CA ARG A 168 -4.22 -18.07 14.78
C ARG A 168 -4.58 -16.76 15.48
N ALA A 169 -5.23 -15.86 14.76
CA ALA A 169 -5.60 -14.53 15.23
C ALA A 169 -7.10 -14.25 15.08
N PRO A 170 -7.65 -13.30 15.81
CA PRO A 170 -8.89 -12.63 15.40
C PRO A 170 -8.62 -11.85 14.12
N TRP A 171 -9.24 -12.25 13.02
CA TRP A 171 -9.01 -11.66 11.69
C TRP A 171 -10.10 -10.64 11.34
N SER A 172 -9.72 -9.61 10.61
CA SER A 172 -10.59 -8.79 9.78
C SER A 172 -9.94 -8.58 8.42
N VAL A 173 -10.74 -8.56 7.37
CA VAL A 173 -10.27 -8.15 6.04
C VAL A 173 -10.84 -6.77 5.76
N VAL A 174 -9.96 -5.81 5.51
CA VAL A 174 -10.33 -4.45 5.13
C VAL A 174 -9.45 -4.06 3.96
N HIS A 175 -10.03 -4.11 2.77
CA HIS A 175 -9.33 -3.77 1.54
C HIS A 175 -8.81 -2.34 1.56
N ASN A 176 -7.67 -2.13 0.90
CA ASN A 176 -7.18 -0.78 0.65
C ASN A 176 -8.17 -0.04 -0.23
N GLY A 177 -8.34 1.26 0.04
CA GLY A 177 -9.15 2.16 -0.76
C GLY A 177 -8.30 3.19 -1.49
N VAL A 178 -8.93 3.88 -2.43
CA VAL A 178 -8.37 5.00 -3.16
C VAL A 178 -9.31 6.20 -3.09
N ASP A 179 -8.73 7.40 -3.03
CA ASP A 179 -9.48 8.63 -3.19
C ASP A 179 -9.84 8.83 -4.68
N ALA A 180 -11.04 8.41 -5.01
CA ALA A 180 -11.58 8.53 -6.37
C ALA A 180 -11.65 9.98 -6.86
N GLY A 181 -11.86 10.95 -5.98
CA GLY A 181 -11.83 12.36 -6.31
C GLY A 181 -10.46 12.83 -6.82
N ARG A 182 -9.38 12.30 -6.24
CA ARG A 182 -8.01 12.62 -6.66
C ARG A 182 -7.60 11.96 -7.98
N PHE A 183 -7.97 10.71 -8.19
CA PHE A 183 -7.52 9.91 -9.33
C PHE A 183 -8.54 9.89 -10.47
N GLY A 184 -9.83 9.90 -10.14
CA GLY A 184 -10.95 9.77 -11.07
C GLY A 184 -11.63 11.07 -11.44
N SER A 185 -11.19 12.23 -10.90
CA SER A 185 -11.87 13.49 -11.23
C SER A 185 -11.62 13.88 -12.68
N ALA A 186 -12.64 13.62 -13.43
CA ALA A 186 -12.94 14.18 -14.71
C ALA A 186 -13.59 15.58 -14.58
N ASP A 187 -13.71 16.12 -13.38
CA ASP A 187 -14.30 17.42 -13.11
C ASP A 187 -13.25 18.54 -13.18
N GLY A 188 -12.73 18.73 -14.39
CA GLY A 188 -12.20 20.05 -14.77
C GLY A 188 -13.36 20.97 -15.14
N PRO A 189 -13.14 22.30 -15.23
CA PRO A 189 -14.16 23.29 -15.59
C PRO A 189 -14.80 23.09 -16.98
N SER A 190 -14.47 22.01 -17.69
CA SER A 190 -14.89 21.69 -19.06
C SER A 190 -15.83 20.46 -19.18
N GLY A 191 -16.37 19.94 -18.07
CA GLY A 191 -17.24 18.73 -18.10
C GLY A 191 -16.50 17.41 -17.86
N PRO A 192 -17.18 16.25 -17.94
CA PRO A 192 -16.54 14.95 -17.71
C PRO A 192 -15.41 14.73 -18.72
N ALA A 193 -14.15 14.76 -18.22
CA ALA A 193 -13.00 14.53 -19.08
C ALA A 193 -13.07 13.10 -19.62
N ASP A 194 -12.75 12.94 -20.88
CA ASP A 194 -12.58 11.61 -21.48
C ASP A 194 -11.40 10.92 -20.77
N LEU A 195 -11.72 9.92 -19.96
CA LEU A 195 -10.71 9.14 -19.23
C LEU A 195 -9.72 8.44 -20.19
N THR A 196 -10.03 8.37 -21.48
CA THR A 196 -9.14 7.75 -22.47
C THR A 196 -8.14 8.75 -23.07
N ASP A 197 -8.42 10.06 -23.02
CA ASP A 197 -7.50 11.08 -23.56
C ASP A 197 -6.26 11.24 -22.65
N THR A 198 -5.12 10.88 -23.19
CA THR A 198 -3.82 11.00 -22.53
C THR A 198 -3.08 12.28 -22.90
N THR A 199 -3.57 13.04 -23.87
CA THR A 199 -2.85 14.12 -24.55
C THR A 199 -2.44 15.24 -23.58
N ALA A 200 -3.40 15.78 -22.83
CA ALA A 200 -3.14 16.84 -21.86
C ALA A 200 -2.19 16.40 -20.74
N ALA A 201 -2.37 15.16 -20.23
CA ALA A 201 -1.50 14.63 -19.20
C ALA A 201 -0.06 14.41 -19.68
N ARG A 202 0.13 13.97 -20.93
CA ARG A 202 1.46 13.81 -21.54
C ARG A 202 2.14 15.17 -21.76
N ALA A 203 1.40 16.16 -22.24
CA ALA A 203 1.92 17.51 -22.47
C ALA A 203 2.42 18.15 -21.16
N ALA A 204 1.79 17.85 -20.04
CA ALA A 204 2.19 18.35 -18.70
C ALA A 204 3.41 17.64 -18.11
N LEU A 205 3.87 16.54 -18.70
CA LEU A 205 4.99 15.73 -18.19
C LEU A 205 6.20 15.84 -19.15
N PRO A 206 7.24 16.64 -18.81
CA PRO A 206 8.37 16.92 -19.71
C PRO A 206 8.98 15.68 -20.40
N PRO A 207 9.15 14.52 -19.72
CA PRO A 207 9.69 13.33 -20.39
C PRO A 207 8.77 12.73 -21.47
N LEU A 208 7.48 13.07 -21.47
CA LEU A 208 6.49 12.55 -22.40
C LEU A 208 6.01 13.59 -23.42
N ALA A 209 6.17 14.87 -23.12
CA ALA A 209 5.67 15.97 -23.96
C ALA A 209 6.28 15.99 -25.37
N ALA A 210 7.51 15.50 -25.54
CA ALA A 210 8.20 15.43 -26.82
C ALA A 210 7.90 14.17 -27.63
N LEU A 211 7.12 13.23 -27.09
CA LEU A 211 6.79 11.97 -27.78
C LEU A 211 5.66 12.19 -28.80
N PRO A 212 5.71 11.50 -29.95
CA PRO A 212 4.57 11.46 -30.86
C PRO A 212 3.29 11.03 -30.15
N PRO A 213 2.12 11.60 -30.47
CA PRO A 213 0.86 11.31 -29.75
C PRO A 213 0.46 9.83 -29.75
N ASP A 214 0.81 9.11 -30.81
CA ASP A 214 0.53 7.68 -31.03
C ASP A 214 1.56 6.75 -30.36
N THR A 215 2.52 7.29 -29.61
CA THR A 215 3.52 6.49 -28.89
C THR A 215 2.86 5.71 -27.75
N PRO A 216 2.92 4.34 -27.74
CA PRO A 216 2.42 3.57 -26.62
C PRO A 216 3.25 3.83 -25.36
N VAL A 217 2.58 4.20 -24.25
CA VAL A 217 3.23 4.50 -22.97
C VAL A 217 2.73 3.54 -21.89
N VAL A 218 3.66 2.76 -21.34
CA VAL A 218 3.42 1.90 -20.19
C VAL A 218 4.03 2.54 -18.95
N VAL A 219 3.28 2.58 -17.85
CA VAL A 219 3.74 3.17 -16.59
C VAL A 219 3.79 2.11 -15.49
N CYS A 220 4.87 2.09 -14.73
CA CYS A 220 5.03 1.28 -13.53
C CYS A 220 5.30 2.21 -12.35
N VAL A 221 4.35 2.29 -11.42
CA VAL A 221 4.46 3.13 -10.22
C VAL A 221 4.78 2.27 -9.01
N GLY A 222 5.86 2.59 -8.33
CA GLY A 222 6.23 1.90 -7.10
C GLY A 222 7.69 2.07 -6.74
N ARG A 223 8.02 1.69 -5.51
CA ARG A 223 9.41 1.72 -5.05
C ARG A 223 10.28 0.80 -5.90
N LEU A 224 11.44 1.29 -6.33
CA LEU A 224 12.39 0.50 -7.13
C LEU A 224 13.14 -0.47 -6.22
N CYS A 225 12.59 -1.69 -6.09
CA CYS A 225 13.12 -2.71 -5.18
C CYS A 225 12.68 -4.11 -5.62
N ARG A 226 13.37 -5.15 -5.12
CA ARG A 226 13.12 -6.56 -5.43
C ARG A 226 11.64 -6.95 -5.34
N GLN A 227 10.91 -6.46 -4.34
CA GLN A 227 9.47 -6.74 -4.17
C GLN A 227 8.66 -6.39 -5.40
N LYS A 228 8.91 -5.22 -5.99
CA LYS A 228 8.11 -4.65 -7.08
C LYS A 228 8.45 -5.19 -8.46
N GLY A 229 9.54 -5.97 -8.59
CA GLY A 229 9.84 -6.77 -9.78
C GLY A 229 10.17 -5.99 -11.05
N GLN A 230 10.64 -4.74 -10.96
CA GLN A 230 10.99 -3.96 -12.15
C GLN A 230 12.08 -4.62 -13.01
N ASP A 231 12.92 -5.44 -12.42
CA ASP A 231 13.90 -6.27 -13.14
C ASP A 231 13.23 -7.32 -14.04
N ILE A 232 12.10 -7.89 -13.61
CA ILE A 232 11.26 -8.79 -14.41
C ILE A 232 10.66 -8.01 -15.59
N LEU A 233 10.13 -6.81 -15.30
CA LEU A 233 9.56 -5.92 -16.30
C LEU A 233 10.59 -5.53 -17.37
N LEU A 234 11.82 -5.19 -16.99
CA LEU A 234 12.86 -4.86 -17.96
C LEU A 234 13.21 -6.05 -18.88
N ARG A 235 13.15 -7.28 -18.37
CA ARG A 235 13.33 -8.50 -19.20
C ARG A 235 12.15 -8.67 -20.16
N ALA A 236 10.92 -8.52 -19.70
CA ALA A 236 9.72 -8.57 -20.52
C ALA A 236 9.71 -7.43 -21.56
N TRP A 237 10.14 -6.24 -21.17
CA TRP A 237 10.13 -5.06 -22.01
C TRP A 237 10.96 -5.22 -23.30
N ARG A 238 12.08 -5.92 -23.23
CA ARG A 238 12.88 -6.25 -24.42
C ARG A 238 12.07 -7.03 -25.46
N GLN A 239 11.19 -7.93 -25.03
CA GLN A 239 10.31 -8.69 -25.94
C GLN A 239 9.18 -7.81 -26.49
N VAL A 240 8.63 -6.90 -25.69
CA VAL A 240 7.64 -5.92 -26.14
C VAL A 240 8.21 -5.05 -27.25
N LEU A 241 9.45 -4.60 -27.13
CA LEU A 241 10.12 -3.76 -28.14
C LEU A 241 10.33 -4.44 -29.48
N LEU A 242 10.41 -5.78 -29.55
CA LEU A 242 10.48 -6.51 -30.82
C LEU A 242 9.21 -6.34 -31.66
N GLN A 243 8.06 -6.14 -31.00
CA GLN A 243 6.76 -5.98 -31.64
C GLN A 243 6.32 -4.51 -31.72
N LEU A 244 6.73 -3.70 -30.75
CA LEU A 244 6.33 -2.30 -30.58
C LEU A 244 7.56 -1.42 -30.33
N PRO A 245 8.43 -1.20 -31.34
CA PRO A 245 9.73 -0.53 -31.13
C PRO A 245 9.61 0.93 -30.70
N ARG A 246 8.46 1.58 -30.95
CA ARG A 246 8.21 2.96 -30.50
C ARG A 246 7.68 3.06 -29.07
N ALA A 247 7.31 1.95 -28.41
CA ALA A 247 6.77 1.96 -27.07
C ALA A 247 7.74 2.56 -26.04
N ARG A 248 7.22 3.19 -25.02
CA ARG A 248 7.98 3.76 -23.90
C ARG A 248 7.49 3.16 -22.60
N LEU A 249 8.43 2.82 -21.73
CA LEU A 249 8.17 2.42 -20.35
C LEU A 249 8.62 3.53 -19.42
N VAL A 250 7.76 3.91 -18.48
CA VAL A 250 8.09 4.89 -17.45
C VAL A 250 8.09 4.21 -16.09
N LEU A 251 9.22 4.28 -15.39
CA LEU A 251 9.34 3.85 -14.00
C LEU A 251 9.22 5.07 -13.09
N VAL A 252 8.12 5.12 -12.33
CA VAL A 252 7.82 6.20 -11.40
C VAL A 252 8.06 5.73 -9.98
N GLY A 253 9.05 6.30 -9.32
CA GLY A 253 9.49 5.95 -7.99
C GLY A 253 11.01 5.93 -7.87
N ASP A 254 11.48 5.70 -6.65
CA ASP A 254 12.90 5.53 -6.34
C ASP A 254 13.08 4.34 -5.38
N GLY A 255 14.31 3.92 -5.15
CA GLY A 255 14.59 2.81 -4.23
C GLY A 255 15.97 2.21 -4.40
N PRO A 256 16.28 1.18 -3.60
CA PRO A 256 17.62 0.60 -3.54
C PRO A 256 18.10 0.02 -4.87
N ASP A 257 17.19 -0.43 -5.73
CA ASP A 257 17.54 -1.06 -7.01
C ASP A 257 17.64 -0.06 -8.17
N ALA A 258 17.44 1.25 -7.93
CA ALA A 258 17.36 2.28 -8.96
C ALA A 258 18.60 2.33 -9.86
N ALA A 259 19.81 2.25 -9.27
CA ALA A 259 21.06 2.28 -10.04
C ALA A 259 21.21 1.04 -10.92
N ALA A 260 20.91 -0.15 -10.39
CA ALA A 260 21.00 -1.41 -11.14
C ALA A 260 19.95 -1.46 -12.28
N LEU A 261 18.73 -0.99 -12.02
CA LEU A 261 17.68 -0.92 -13.04
C LEU A 261 18.05 0.05 -14.16
N ARG A 262 18.61 1.23 -13.84
CA ARG A 262 19.08 2.21 -14.85
C ARG A 262 20.19 1.60 -15.74
N ALA A 263 21.13 0.89 -15.14
CA ALA A 263 22.23 0.25 -15.88
C ALA A 263 21.74 -0.88 -16.83
N ALA A 264 20.63 -1.56 -16.47
CA ALA A 264 20.08 -2.66 -17.26
C ALA A 264 19.01 -2.23 -18.28
N ALA A 265 18.51 -1.01 -18.18
CA ALA A 265 17.37 -0.52 -18.97
C ALA A 265 17.78 -0.15 -20.41
N PRO A 266 16.94 -0.49 -21.42
CA PRO A 266 17.14 0.05 -22.77
C PRO A 266 16.75 1.54 -22.84
N PRO A 267 17.17 2.28 -23.89
CA PRO A 267 16.90 3.72 -24.01
C PRO A 267 15.41 4.11 -24.04
N SER A 268 14.52 3.17 -24.32
CA SER A 268 13.05 3.36 -24.32
C SER A 268 12.44 3.40 -22.91
N VAL A 269 13.25 3.19 -21.86
CA VAL A 269 12.81 3.23 -20.45
C VAL A 269 13.17 4.58 -19.83
N LEU A 270 12.16 5.27 -19.35
CA LEU A 270 12.27 6.57 -18.69
C LEU A 270 12.16 6.37 -17.17
N PHE A 271 12.99 7.07 -16.41
CA PHE A 271 12.97 7.07 -14.94
C PHE A 271 12.51 8.44 -14.44
N ALA A 272 11.29 8.51 -13.94
CA ALA A 272 10.72 9.74 -13.40
C ALA A 272 11.26 10.11 -12.00
N GLY A 273 11.86 9.15 -11.29
CA GLY A 273 12.23 9.32 -9.88
C GLY A 273 11.03 9.30 -8.95
N ALA A 274 11.26 9.64 -7.69
CA ALA A 274 10.19 9.83 -6.72
C ALA A 274 9.41 11.10 -7.05
N VAL A 275 8.09 10.99 -7.15
CA VAL A 275 7.21 12.11 -7.49
C VAL A 275 6.23 12.39 -6.34
N PRO A 276 5.86 13.66 -6.10
CA PRO A 276 4.91 14.01 -5.05
C PRO A 276 3.47 13.61 -5.40
N ASP A 277 3.14 13.54 -6.69
CA ASP A 277 1.83 13.14 -7.19
C ASP A 277 1.95 12.16 -8.36
N THR A 278 1.31 11.00 -8.21
CA THR A 278 1.30 9.93 -9.21
C THR A 278 0.16 10.04 -10.21
N ALA A 279 -0.89 10.81 -9.91
CA ALA A 279 -2.09 10.90 -10.74
C ALA A 279 -1.81 11.36 -12.19
N PRO A 280 -0.96 12.38 -12.46
CA PRO A 280 -0.62 12.75 -13.84
C PRO A 280 0.03 11.61 -14.64
N TRP A 281 0.85 10.78 -13.98
CA TRP A 281 1.53 9.65 -14.62
C TRP A 281 0.56 8.53 -15.01
N TYR A 282 -0.42 8.24 -14.15
CA TYR A 282 -1.49 7.30 -14.51
C TYR A 282 -2.31 7.83 -15.69
N ARG A 283 -2.72 9.10 -15.65
CA ARG A 283 -3.49 9.71 -16.74
C ARG A 283 -2.73 9.73 -18.08
N ALA A 284 -1.40 9.85 -18.05
CA ALA A 284 -0.55 9.84 -19.23
C ALA A 284 -0.32 8.43 -19.82
N ALA A 285 -0.64 7.38 -19.09
CA ALA A 285 -0.39 6.00 -19.48
C ALA A 285 -1.45 5.46 -20.43
N ASP A 286 -1.07 4.61 -21.39
CA ASP A 286 -2.00 3.71 -22.08
C ASP A 286 -2.28 2.48 -21.22
N LEU A 287 -1.28 2.00 -20.50
CA LEU A 287 -1.33 0.79 -19.71
C LEU A 287 -0.49 0.95 -18.45
N VAL A 288 -0.95 0.42 -17.33
CA VAL A 288 -0.17 0.38 -16.07
C VAL A 288 0.23 -1.05 -15.75
N VAL A 289 1.45 -1.25 -15.27
CA VAL A 289 1.98 -2.57 -14.96
C VAL A 289 2.55 -2.62 -13.57
N LEU A 290 2.26 -3.70 -12.83
CA LEU A 290 2.86 -3.97 -11.52
C LEU A 290 3.31 -5.43 -11.43
N PRO A 291 4.57 -5.75 -11.76
CA PRO A 291 5.11 -7.11 -11.83
C PRO A 291 5.65 -7.59 -10.48
N SER A 292 4.94 -7.33 -9.41
CA SER A 292 5.39 -7.60 -8.04
C SER A 292 5.61 -9.09 -7.78
N ARG A 293 6.58 -9.40 -6.93
CA ARG A 293 6.86 -10.75 -6.43
C ARG A 293 5.95 -11.14 -5.26
N TRP A 294 5.57 -10.18 -4.45
CA TRP A 294 4.60 -10.34 -3.34
C TRP A 294 3.96 -9.01 -2.99
N GLU A 295 2.71 -9.05 -2.55
CA GLU A 295 1.92 -7.91 -2.06
C GLU A 295 0.97 -8.41 -0.94
N GLY A 296 0.34 -7.47 -0.23
CA GLY A 296 -0.90 -7.76 0.52
C GLY A 296 -2.11 -7.42 -0.35
N MET A 297 -2.17 -6.17 -0.79
CA MET A 297 -3.02 -5.60 -1.82
C MET A 297 -2.41 -4.25 -2.20
N ALA A 298 -1.86 -4.14 -3.39
CA ALA A 298 -1.19 -2.92 -3.82
C ALA A 298 -2.20 -1.78 -4.06
N VAL A 299 -1.84 -0.55 -3.66
CA VAL A 299 -2.68 0.64 -3.89
C VAL A 299 -2.54 1.13 -5.34
N ALA A 300 -1.36 1.01 -5.93
CA ALA A 300 -1.08 1.51 -7.28
C ALA A 300 -2.03 0.99 -8.38
N PRO A 301 -2.46 -0.29 -8.42
CA PRO A 301 -3.48 -0.74 -9.34
C PRO A 301 -4.84 -0.07 -9.14
N LEU A 302 -5.23 0.18 -7.88
CA LEU A 302 -6.49 0.88 -7.58
C LEU A 302 -6.43 2.33 -8.06
N GLU A 303 -5.31 3.02 -7.85
CA GLU A 303 -5.08 4.38 -8.35
C GLU A 303 -5.11 4.43 -9.88
N ALA A 304 -4.48 3.45 -10.55
CA ALA A 304 -4.47 3.34 -12.00
C ALA A 304 -5.89 3.11 -12.55
N MET A 305 -6.63 2.17 -11.99
CA MET A 305 -8.02 1.89 -12.39
C MET A 305 -8.94 3.08 -12.08
N ALA A 306 -8.77 3.75 -10.93
CA ALA A 306 -9.49 4.99 -10.63
C ALA A 306 -9.23 6.07 -11.67
N SER A 307 -8.03 6.09 -12.28
CA SER A 307 -7.68 6.97 -13.41
C SER A 307 -8.13 6.43 -14.77
N GLY A 308 -8.99 5.41 -14.82
CA GLY A 308 -9.50 4.81 -16.07
C GLY A 308 -8.47 3.97 -16.82
N ARG A 309 -7.37 3.57 -16.20
CA ARG A 309 -6.30 2.81 -16.87
C ARG A 309 -6.46 1.32 -16.66
N THR A 310 -6.23 0.57 -17.73
CA THR A 310 -6.08 -0.88 -17.67
C THR A 310 -4.78 -1.23 -16.98
N VAL A 311 -4.81 -2.29 -16.16
CA VAL A 311 -3.64 -2.77 -15.42
C VAL A 311 -3.23 -4.17 -15.86
N VAL A 312 -1.93 -4.47 -15.80
CA VAL A 312 -1.38 -5.83 -15.87
C VAL A 312 -0.59 -6.08 -14.60
N LEU A 313 -0.95 -7.11 -13.87
CA LEU A 313 -0.42 -7.43 -12.54
C LEU A 313 0.15 -8.84 -12.51
N SER A 314 1.17 -9.06 -11.69
CA SER A 314 1.49 -10.43 -11.27
C SER A 314 0.38 -10.98 -10.37
N ASP A 315 0.04 -12.26 -10.52
CA ASP A 315 -0.98 -12.97 -9.72
C ASP A 315 -0.42 -13.31 -8.32
N VAL A 316 -0.31 -12.29 -7.50
CA VAL A 316 0.12 -12.34 -6.09
C VAL A 316 -1.03 -11.96 -5.17
N ASP A 317 -0.87 -12.10 -3.85
CA ASP A 317 -1.92 -11.79 -2.88
C ASP A 317 -2.52 -10.40 -3.15
N GLY A 318 -3.85 -10.32 -3.11
CA GLY A 318 -4.65 -9.12 -3.35
C GLY A 318 -4.76 -8.65 -4.80
N ALA A 319 -3.92 -9.16 -5.73
CA ALA A 319 -3.97 -8.74 -7.12
C ALA A 319 -5.29 -9.13 -7.79
N ARG A 320 -5.71 -10.39 -7.63
CA ARG A 320 -6.97 -10.89 -8.19
C ARG A 320 -8.19 -10.18 -7.61
N GLU A 321 -8.18 -9.91 -6.30
CA GLU A 321 -9.28 -9.23 -5.61
C GLU A 321 -9.42 -7.77 -6.06
N SER A 322 -8.33 -7.13 -6.51
CA SER A 322 -8.36 -5.74 -6.97
C SER A 322 -9.02 -5.56 -8.35
N LEU A 323 -9.08 -6.63 -9.15
CA LEU A 323 -9.58 -6.56 -10.53
C LEU A 323 -11.10 -6.65 -10.63
N PRO A 324 -11.71 -6.03 -11.64
CA PRO A 324 -13.10 -6.29 -11.97
C PRO A 324 -13.29 -7.77 -12.34
N PRO A 325 -14.39 -8.39 -11.91
CA PRO A 325 -14.67 -9.80 -12.21
C PRO A 325 -14.59 -10.12 -13.71
N GLY A 326 -13.97 -11.25 -14.06
CA GLY A 326 -13.83 -11.74 -15.42
C GLY A 326 -12.72 -11.07 -16.26
N ARG A 327 -11.83 -10.29 -15.62
CA ARG A 327 -10.66 -9.66 -16.28
C ARG A 327 -9.34 -10.35 -15.95
N GLU A 328 -9.34 -11.36 -15.13
CA GLU A 328 -8.16 -12.05 -14.63
C GLU A 328 -7.31 -12.61 -15.77
N ALA A 329 -7.93 -13.23 -16.78
CA ALA A 329 -7.21 -13.84 -17.90
C ALA A 329 -6.43 -12.83 -18.78
N LEU A 330 -6.83 -11.55 -18.77
CA LEU A 330 -6.20 -10.48 -19.56
C LEU A 330 -5.23 -9.64 -18.70
N CYS A 331 -5.51 -9.54 -17.41
CA CYS A 331 -4.85 -8.59 -16.51
C CYS A 331 -3.90 -9.25 -15.51
N LEU A 332 -3.96 -10.59 -15.32
CA LEU A 332 -3.04 -11.32 -14.43
C LEU A 332 -2.06 -12.18 -15.22
N VAL A 333 -0.83 -12.18 -14.76
CA VAL A 333 0.24 -13.05 -15.26
C VAL A 333 0.92 -13.78 -14.10
N PRO A 334 1.48 -14.97 -14.32
CA PRO A 334 2.27 -15.62 -13.29
C PRO A 334 3.39 -14.70 -12.79
N PRO A 335 3.66 -14.66 -11.46
CA PRO A 335 4.79 -13.91 -10.97
C PRO A 335 6.12 -14.46 -11.53
N GLU A 336 7.10 -13.58 -11.70
CA GLU A 336 8.44 -13.92 -12.22
C GLU A 336 8.44 -14.57 -13.63
N ASP A 337 7.43 -14.33 -14.46
CA ASP A 337 7.29 -14.80 -15.84
C ASP A 337 7.38 -13.64 -16.86
N PRO A 338 8.61 -13.26 -17.31
CA PRO A 338 8.77 -12.19 -18.30
C PRO A 338 8.08 -12.47 -19.65
N PRO A 339 8.07 -13.71 -20.21
CA PRO A 339 7.32 -14.02 -21.43
C PRO A 339 5.82 -13.79 -21.31
N ALA A 340 5.18 -14.28 -20.25
CA ALA A 340 3.75 -14.06 -20.01
C ALA A 340 3.44 -12.56 -19.85
N LEU A 341 4.28 -11.82 -19.10
CA LEU A 341 4.16 -10.39 -18.94
C LEU A 341 4.27 -9.64 -20.27
N ALA A 342 5.26 -10.00 -21.11
CA ALA A 342 5.44 -9.40 -22.42
C ALA A 342 4.25 -9.66 -23.37
N ALA A 343 3.70 -10.89 -23.34
CA ALA A 343 2.53 -11.26 -24.13
C ALA A 343 1.29 -10.46 -23.73
N ALA A 344 1.01 -10.34 -22.43
CA ALA A 344 -0.12 -9.55 -21.91
C ALA A 344 0.00 -8.06 -22.29
N LEU A 345 1.18 -7.46 -22.06
CA LEU A 345 1.46 -6.07 -22.45
C LEU A 345 1.28 -5.87 -23.96
N GLY A 346 1.87 -6.76 -24.78
CA GLY A 346 1.78 -6.67 -26.23
C GLY A 346 0.34 -6.80 -26.75
N THR A 347 -0.47 -7.68 -26.18
CA THR A 347 -1.89 -7.82 -26.54
C THR A 347 -2.67 -6.55 -26.27
N LEU A 348 -2.58 -6.02 -25.05
CA LEU A 348 -3.34 -4.84 -24.65
C LEU A 348 -2.84 -3.54 -25.30
N LEU A 349 -1.56 -3.45 -25.64
CA LEU A 349 -1.04 -2.27 -26.35
C LEU A 349 -1.47 -2.21 -27.83
N ARG A 350 -1.71 -3.37 -28.47
CA ARG A 350 -2.19 -3.42 -29.87
C ARG A 350 -3.70 -3.26 -30.02
N ASP A 351 -4.47 -3.50 -28.96
CA ASP A 351 -5.93 -3.42 -28.98
C ASP A 351 -6.41 -2.28 -28.08
N ALA A 352 -6.45 -1.07 -28.64
CA ALA A 352 -6.89 0.12 -27.92
C ALA A 352 -8.36 0.02 -27.45
N PRO A 353 -9.32 -0.43 -28.30
CA PRO A 353 -10.71 -0.58 -27.87
C PRO A 353 -10.88 -1.54 -26.68
N LEU A 354 -10.19 -2.69 -26.69
CA LEU A 354 -10.22 -3.64 -25.59
C LEU A 354 -9.61 -3.02 -24.32
N ARG A 355 -8.45 -2.39 -24.45
CA ARG A 355 -7.74 -1.74 -23.34
C ARG A 355 -8.62 -0.66 -22.67
N GLU A 356 -9.26 0.20 -23.48
CA GLU A 356 -10.15 1.24 -22.98
C GLU A 356 -11.40 0.68 -22.30
N ALA A 357 -11.99 -0.38 -22.87
CA ALA A 357 -13.15 -1.04 -22.28
C ALA A 357 -12.81 -1.63 -20.89
N ILE A 358 -11.63 -2.27 -20.73
CA ILE A 358 -11.16 -2.78 -19.45
C ILE A 358 -10.90 -1.63 -18.48
N GLY A 359 -10.27 -0.54 -18.94
CA GLY A 359 -10.01 0.64 -18.12
C GLY A 359 -11.29 1.27 -17.56
N ARG A 360 -12.33 1.42 -18.38
CA ARG A 360 -13.65 1.92 -17.93
C ARG A 360 -14.30 0.99 -16.91
N GLN A 361 -14.22 -0.33 -17.09
CA GLN A 361 -14.73 -1.29 -16.10
C GLN A 361 -13.93 -1.24 -14.79
N GLY A 362 -12.59 -1.12 -14.88
CA GLY A 362 -11.73 -0.93 -13.73
C GLY A 362 -12.09 0.31 -12.93
N HIS A 363 -12.33 1.42 -13.61
CA HIS A 363 -12.77 2.67 -13.02
C HIS A 363 -14.09 2.50 -12.22
N GLN A 364 -15.12 1.96 -12.86
CA GLN A 364 -16.41 1.72 -12.23
C GLN A 364 -16.29 0.77 -11.03
N HIS A 365 -15.49 -0.28 -11.16
CA HIS A 365 -15.25 -1.25 -10.09
C HIS A 365 -14.60 -0.59 -8.87
N VAL A 366 -13.56 0.22 -9.08
CA VAL A 366 -12.87 0.91 -7.97
C VAL A 366 -13.80 1.91 -7.28
N LEU A 367 -14.55 2.71 -8.03
CA LEU A 367 -15.49 3.68 -7.46
C LEU A 367 -16.57 3.02 -6.60
N SER A 368 -17.05 1.84 -7.00
CA SER A 368 -18.09 1.13 -6.26
C SER A 368 -17.58 0.33 -5.06
N THR A 369 -16.33 -0.16 -5.12
CA THR A 369 -15.83 -1.19 -4.18
C THR A 369 -14.71 -0.69 -3.28
N TYR A 370 -13.83 0.19 -3.77
CA TYR A 370 -12.58 0.58 -3.11
C TYR A 370 -12.50 2.08 -2.81
N ASP A 371 -13.62 2.70 -2.45
CA ASP A 371 -13.59 4.08 -1.93
C ASP A 371 -12.87 4.11 -0.56
N VAL A 372 -11.89 4.98 -0.44
CA VAL A 372 -11.11 5.17 0.79
C VAL A 372 -11.96 5.45 2.03
N ARG A 373 -13.14 6.08 1.85
CA ARG A 373 -14.10 6.34 2.94
C ARG A 373 -14.70 5.04 3.48
N GLN A 374 -14.93 4.05 2.63
CA GLN A 374 -15.40 2.72 3.06
C GLN A 374 -14.31 1.99 3.86
N THR A 375 -13.05 2.02 3.39
CA THR A 375 -11.90 1.51 4.14
C THR A 375 -11.79 2.14 5.51
N ALA A 376 -11.89 3.48 5.60
CA ALA A 376 -11.81 4.19 6.87
C ALA A 376 -12.94 3.83 7.83
N ARG A 377 -14.18 3.67 7.33
CA ARG A 377 -15.33 3.21 8.13
C ARG A 377 -15.11 1.79 8.66
N ALA A 378 -14.69 0.87 7.81
CA ALA A 378 -14.41 -0.50 8.21
C ALA A 378 -13.31 -0.58 9.29
N ILE A 379 -12.26 0.23 9.19
CA ILE A 379 -11.24 0.34 10.25
C ILE A 379 -11.81 0.93 11.54
N ALA A 380 -12.71 1.92 11.45
CA ALA A 380 -13.38 2.48 12.64
C ALA A 380 -14.27 1.43 13.32
N ASP A 381 -14.92 0.53 12.56
CA ASP A 381 -15.67 -0.60 13.09
C ASP A 381 -14.78 -1.58 13.83
N VAL A 382 -13.64 -1.93 13.24
CA VAL A 382 -12.60 -2.77 13.90
C VAL A 382 -12.16 -2.11 15.22
N TYR A 383 -11.92 -0.81 15.24
CA TYR A 383 -11.50 -0.12 16.47
C TYR A 383 -12.60 -0.17 17.54
N ARG A 384 -13.87 -0.01 17.15
CA ARG A 384 -15.02 -0.10 18.08
C ARG A 384 -15.13 -1.50 18.69
N GLU A 385 -14.98 -2.54 17.88
CA GLU A 385 -14.98 -3.93 18.34
C GLU A 385 -13.83 -4.19 19.33
N VAL A 386 -12.60 -3.83 18.94
CA VAL A 386 -11.39 -4.05 19.76
C VAL A 386 -11.45 -3.26 21.08
N ALA A 387 -11.94 -2.02 21.04
CA ALA A 387 -12.08 -1.19 22.25
C ALA A 387 -13.21 -1.67 23.17
N SER A 388 -14.21 -2.40 22.65
CA SER A 388 -15.36 -2.89 23.43
C SER A 388 -15.05 -4.16 24.23
N VAL A 389 -13.97 -4.89 23.94
CA VAL A 389 -13.62 -6.13 24.66
C VAL A 389 -13.16 -5.80 26.09
N PRO A 390 -13.78 -6.40 27.14
CA PRO A 390 -13.32 -6.25 28.51
C PRO A 390 -11.91 -6.83 28.63
N ARG A 391 -10.99 -6.04 29.15
CA ARG A 391 -9.71 -6.59 29.58
C ARG A 391 -9.78 -6.96 31.05
N PRO A 392 -9.23 -8.09 31.49
CA PRO A 392 -9.10 -8.38 32.91
C PRO A 392 -8.34 -7.24 33.58
N GLU A 393 -8.86 -6.76 34.71
CA GLU A 393 -8.21 -5.72 35.51
C GLU A 393 -6.73 -6.10 35.73
N ARG A 394 -5.86 -5.16 35.48
CA ARG A 394 -4.41 -5.37 35.71
C ARG A 394 -4.19 -5.66 37.17
N ARG A 395 -3.58 -6.78 37.48
CA ARG A 395 -2.86 -6.90 38.75
C ARG A 395 -1.78 -5.84 38.74
N GLU A 396 -1.90 -4.85 39.64
CA GLU A 396 -0.82 -3.90 39.89
C GLU A 396 0.45 -4.68 40.23
N PRO A 397 1.63 -4.25 39.71
CA PRO A 397 2.87 -4.87 40.15
C PRO A 397 2.98 -4.67 41.68
N ILE A 398 3.16 -5.76 42.39
CA ILE A 398 3.48 -5.74 43.80
C ILE A 398 4.67 -4.80 44.00
N PRO A 399 4.57 -3.73 44.81
CA PRO A 399 5.69 -2.85 45.08
C PRO A 399 6.77 -3.67 45.81
N GLN A 400 7.99 -3.70 45.25
CA GLN A 400 9.20 -4.03 45.99
C GLN A 400 9.85 -2.77 46.49
#